data_6f006c11922a1072f3f06088712fa4db
#
_entry.id   6f006c11922a1072f3f06088712fa4db
#
_cell.length_a   1.000
_cell.length_b   1.000
_cell.length_c   1.000
_cell.angle_alpha   90.00
_cell.angle_beta   90.00
_cell.angle_gamma   90.00
#
_symmetry.space_group_name_H-M   'P 1'
#
loop_
_entity.id
_entity.type
_entity.pdbx_description
1 polymer ?
#
loop_
_entity_poly.entity_id
_entity_poly.type
_entity_poly.pdbx_seq_one_letter_code
_entity_poly.pdbx_strand_id
1 'polypeptide(L)'
;NIIGHLAYANKLTRCDKFPFDHDTAYHMDAVKFGQWLRDNRCQEVNHMYGHITGCVKDEHGNIDILYAGSKELKYDLYIDCTGFNSVLLEGIMNVPFKSFHVNEGGCLLNETAFTCHMPHEQPEIEVTNTTTCSAIDNGWVWDLQLLKRSGCGYVHSKDFAKHPEEELYQYLVKRSGKYR
;
A
#
# COMPACT_ATOMS: atom_id res chain seq x y z
N ASN A 1 15.18 0.89 23.67
CA ASN A 1 14.39 -0.34 23.65
C ASN A 1 15.23 -1.47 23.01
N ILE A 2 15.40 -2.61 23.71
CA ILE A 2 16.21 -3.75 23.25
C ILE A 2 15.68 -4.35 21.95
N ILE A 3 14.36 -4.43 21.81
CA ILE A 3 13.70 -4.95 20.59
C ILE A 3 14.10 -4.11 19.37
N GLY A 4 14.08 -2.77 19.51
CA GLY A 4 14.52 -1.87 18.43
C GLY A 4 15.99 -2.08 18.02
N HIS A 5 16.89 -2.30 18.99
CA HIS A 5 18.30 -2.59 18.69
C HIS A 5 18.47 -3.95 17.98
N LEU A 6 17.73 -4.97 18.41
CA LEU A 6 17.76 -6.28 17.77
C LEU A 6 17.18 -6.23 16.33
N ALA A 7 16.11 -5.50 16.13
CA ALA A 7 15.52 -5.28 14.81
C ALA A 7 16.51 -4.57 13.88
N TYR A 8 17.11 -3.47 14.34
CA TYR A 8 18.11 -2.71 13.58
C TYR A 8 19.35 -3.53 13.24
N ALA A 9 19.78 -4.41 14.14
CA ALA A 9 20.89 -5.33 13.91
C ALA A 9 20.51 -6.57 13.07
N ASN A 10 19.28 -6.64 12.58
CA ASN A 10 18.70 -7.81 11.87
C ASN A 10 18.81 -9.12 12.67
N LYS A 11 18.67 -9.03 13.99
CA LYS A 11 18.76 -10.14 14.96
C LYS A 11 17.43 -10.51 15.58
N LEU A 12 16.36 -9.80 15.22
CA LEU A 12 15.03 -10.13 15.69
C LEU A 12 14.51 -11.36 14.96
N THR A 13 14.02 -12.34 15.72
CA THR A 13 13.46 -13.57 15.17
C THR A 13 12.20 -13.96 15.92
N ARG A 14 11.32 -14.68 15.25
CA ARG A 14 10.14 -15.30 15.84
C ARG A 14 10.41 -16.79 16.01
N CYS A 15 10.87 -17.17 17.18
CA CYS A 15 11.03 -18.56 17.56
C CYS A 15 10.70 -18.76 19.03
N ASP A 16 10.31 -19.97 19.40
CA ASP A 16 9.86 -20.33 20.76
C ASP A 16 10.95 -20.13 21.85
N LYS A 17 12.21 -20.05 21.42
CA LYS A 17 13.35 -19.82 22.32
C LYS A 17 13.77 -18.36 22.44
N PHE A 18 13.08 -17.46 21.75
CA PHE A 18 13.39 -16.04 21.84
C PHE A 18 12.85 -15.48 23.18
N PRO A 19 13.70 -14.88 24.03
CA PRO A 19 13.34 -14.60 25.44
C PRO A 19 12.46 -13.36 25.61
N PHE A 20 12.06 -12.69 24.52
CA PHE A 20 11.27 -11.48 24.56
C PHE A 20 9.99 -11.66 23.76
N ASP A 21 8.88 -11.27 24.36
CA ASP A 21 7.62 -11.10 23.63
C ASP A 21 7.65 -9.79 22.83
N HIS A 22 7.23 -9.83 21.56
CA HIS A 22 7.20 -8.67 20.70
C HIS A 22 6.19 -8.84 19.57
N ASP A 23 5.56 -7.75 19.20
CA ASP A 23 4.66 -7.70 18.07
C ASP A 23 5.44 -7.80 16.76
N THR A 24 4.94 -8.63 15.85
CA THR A 24 5.51 -8.81 14.53
C THR A 24 4.43 -8.69 13.46
N ALA A 25 4.86 -8.27 12.27
CA ALA A 25 4.07 -8.29 11.05
C ALA A 25 4.84 -9.03 9.94
N TYR A 26 4.24 -9.13 8.77
CA TYR A 26 4.85 -9.79 7.63
C TYR A 26 5.13 -8.79 6.52
N HIS A 27 6.34 -8.84 5.96
CA HIS A 27 6.61 -8.26 4.65
C HIS A 27 6.21 -9.29 3.59
N MET A 28 5.23 -8.98 2.77
CA MET A 28 4.72 -9.90 1.76
C MET A 28 4.45 -9.19 0.43
N ASP A 29 4.59 -9.93 -0.65
CA ASP A 29 4.14 -9.48 -1.96
C ASP A 29 2.59 -9.61 -2.00
N ALA A 30 1.91 -8.47 -1.91
CA ALA A 30 0.45 -8.43 -1.81
C ALA A 30 -0.25 -9.05 -3.04
N VAL A 31 0.35 -8.90 -4.24
CA VAL A 31 -0.21 -9.49 -5.47
C VAL A 31 -0.16 -11.01 -5.40
N LYS A 32 1.00 -11.57 -5.04
CA LYS A 32 1.16 -13.03 -4.88
C LYS A 32 0.30 -13.57 -3.76
N PHE A 33 0.18 -12.84 -2.66
CA PHE A 33 -0.67 -13.24 -1.55
C PHE A 33 -2.15 -13.26 -1.95
N GLY A 34 -2.64 -12.24 -2.68
CA GLY A 34 -3.99 -12.21 -3.22
C GLY A 34 -4.27 -13.37 -4.19
N GLN A 35 -3.32 -13.68 -5.08
CA GLN A 35 -3.41 -14.84 -5.97
C GLN A 35 -3.49 -16.14 -5.18
N TRP A 36 -2.63 -16.30 -4.18
CA TRP A 36 -2.63 -17.50 -3.34
C TRP A 36 -3.96 -17.66 -2.56
N LEU A 37 -4.51 -16.57 -2.01
CA LEU A 37 -5.81 -16.59 -1.33
C LEU A 37 -6.90 -17.05 -2.27
N ARG A 38 -6.99 -16.47 -3.46
CA ARG A 38 -7.96 -16.86 -4.49
C ARG A 38 -7.87 -18.36 -4.80
N ASP A 39 -6.66 -18.86 -5.04
CA ASP A 39 -6.44 -20.21 -5.53
C ASP A 39 -6.56 -21.28 -4.42
N ASN A 40 -6.40 -20.92 -3.15
CA ASN A 40 -6.33 -21.88 -2.04
C ASN A 40 -7.37 -21.68 -0.92
N ARG A 41 -7.98 -20.50 -0.81
CA ARG A 41 -8.87 -20.17 0.31
C ARG A 41 -10.22 -19.60 -0.11
N CYS A 42 -10.32 -19.10 -1.32
CA CYS A 42 -11.52 -18.45 -1.84
C CYS A 42 -12.10 -19.21 -3.05
N GLN A 43 -11.94 -20.51 -3.08
CA GLN A 43 -12.39 -21.35 -4.20
C GLN A 43 -13.92 -21.40 -4.35
N GLU A 44 -14.64 -21.20 -3.26
CA GLU A 44 -16.11 -21.14 -3.26
C GLU A 44 -16.67 -19.75 -3.64
N VAL A 45 -15.79 -18.74 -3.75
CA VAL A 45 -16.18 -17.40 -4.14
C VAL A 45 -16.32 -17.33 -5.65
N ASN A 46 -17.46 -16.82 -6.11
CA ASN A 46 -17.65 -16.57 -7.53
C ASN A 46 -16.80 -15.40 -7.99
N HIS A 47 -15.66 -15.69 -8.62
CA HIS A 47 -14.71 -14.69 -9.09
C HIS A 47 -14.99 -14.34 -10.56
N MET A 48 -15.16 -13.05 -10.82
CA MET A 48 -15.53 -12.53 -12.12
C MET A 48 -14.66 -11.34 -12.50
N TYR A 49 -14.23 -11.28 -13.75
CA TYR A 49 -13.57 -10.10 -14.32
C TYR A 49 -14.59 -9.24 -15.07
N GLY A 50 -14.53 -7.94 -14.85
CA GLY A 50 -15.39 -6.99 -15.54
C GLY A 50 -15.24 -5.57 -15.00
N HIS A 51 -15.72 -4.62 -15.78
CA HIS A 51 -15.85 -3.23 -15.36
C HIS A 51 -17.29 -2.95 -14.97
N ILE A 52 -17.50 -2.23 -13.88
CA ILE A 52 -18.81 -1.70 -13.54
C ILE A 52 -19.17 -0.61 -14.54
N THR A 53 -20.29 -0.77 -15.22
CA THR A 53 -20.76 0.11 -16.28
C THR A 53 -21.97 0.94 -15.90
N GLY A 54 -22.61 0.63 -14.78
CA GLY A 54 -23.77 1.36 -14.28
C GLY A 54 -24.40 0.72 -13.06
N CYS A 55 -25.47 1.34 -12.56
CA CYS A 55 -26.27 0.82 -11.47
C CYS A 55 -27.72 1.23 -11.58
N VAL A 56 -28.59 0.49 -10.88
CA VAL A 56 -29.95 0.91 -10.51
C VAL A 56 -29.95 1.15 -9.00
N LYS A 57 -30.55 2.24 -8.56
CA LYS A 57 -30.76 2.55 -7.14
C LYS A 57 -32.20 2.27 -6.73
N ASP A 58 -32.38 1.84 -5.50
CA ASP A 58 -33.71 1.71 -4.88
C ASP A 58 -34.32 3.08 -4.52
N GLU A 59 -35.52 3.06 -3.96
CA GLU A 59 -36.25 4.27 -3.51
C GLU A 59 -35.55 5.02 -2.37
N HIS A 60 -34.62 4.36 -1.67
CA HIS A 60 -33.80 4.96 -0.59
C HIS A 60 -32.45 5.47 -1.07
N GLY A 61 -32.15 5.28 -2.37
CA GLY A 61 -30.87 5.68 -2.96
C GLY A 61 -29.75 4.66 -2.78
N ASN A 62 -30.01 3.46 -2.24
CA ASN A 62 -29.04 2.38 -2.16
C ASN A 62 -28.86 1.69 -3.51
N ILE A 63 -27.74 1.01 -3.70
CA ILE A 63 -27.50 0.19 -4.90
C ILE A 63 -28.38 -1.06 -4.84
N ASP A 64 -29.34 -1.18 -5.73
CA ASP A 64 -30.14 -2.39 -5.92
C ASP A 64 -29.46 -3.35 -6.90
N ILE A 65 -29.00 -2.85 -8.04
CA ILE A 65 -28.33 -3.66 -9.07
C ILE A 65 -27.08 -2.91 -9.56
N LEU A 66 -25.97 -3.63 -9.70
CA LEU A 66 -24.80 -3.18 -10.46
C LEU A 66 -24.75 -3.87 -11.81
N TYR A 67 -24.31 -3.16 -12.83
CA TYR A 67 -24.06 -3.73 -14.16
C TYR A 67 -22.56 -3.89 -14.40
N ALA A 68 -22.16 -5.11 -14.79
CA ALA A 68 -20.83 -5.38 -15.31
C ALA A 68 -20.96 -5.79 -16.79
N GLY A 69 -20.89 -4.82 -17.69
CA GLY A 69 -21.31 -4.98 -19.07
C GLY A 69 -22.81 -5.29 -19.17
N SER A 70 -23.17 -6.43 -19.73
CA SER A 70 -24.56 -6.93 -19.82
C SER A 70 -25.01 -7.75 -18.61
N LYS A 71 -24.12 -8.00 -17.63
CA LYS A 71 -24.42 -8.84 -16.48
C LYS A 71 -24.97 -8.03 -15.33
N GLU A 72 -26.09 -8.46 -14.78
CA GLU A 72 -26.68 -7.89 -13.57
C GLU A 72 -26.10 -8.55 -12.33
N LEU A 73 -25.74 -7.74 -11.34
CA LEU A 73 -25.19 -8.16 -10.07
C LEU A 73 -26.07 -7.59 -8.97
N LYS A 74 -26.75 -8.48 -8.25
CA LYS A 74 -27.64 -8.11 -7.14
C LYS A 74 -27.21 -8.84 -5.89
N TYR A 75 -26.86 -8.06 -4.86
CA TYR A 75 -26.35 -8.54 -3.57
C TYR A 75 -26.90 -7.69 -2.43
N ASP A 76 -26.84 -8.22 -1.21
CA ASP A 76 -27.28 -7.52 0.00
C ASP A 76 -26.24 -6.49 0.48
N LEU A 77 -24.96 -6.65 0.10
CA LEU A 77 -23.87 -5.77 0.48
C LEU A 77 -22.88 -5.62 -0.68
N TYR A 78 -22.42 -4.40 -0.89
CA TYR A 78 -21.39 -4.05 -1.84
C TYR A 78 -20.18 -3.46 -1.13
N ILE A 79 -18.99 -3.96 -1.43
CA ILE A 79 -17.72 -3.48 -0.84
C ILE A 79 -16.88 -2.90 -1.98
N ASP A 80 -16.62 -1.60 -1.91
CA ASP A 80 -15.82 -0.89 -2.91
C ASP A 80 -14.32 -1.00 -2.57
N CYS A 81 -13.60 -1.83 -3.33
CA CYS A 81 -12.15 -1.98 -3.25
C CYS A 81 -11.46 -1.44 -4.51
N THR A 82 -12.04 -0.46 -5.21
CA THR A 82 -11.52 0.10 -6.46
C THR A 82 -10.40 1.15 -6.27
N GLY A 83 -9.92 1.30 -5.03
CA GLY A 83 -8.85 2.23 -4.69
C GLY A 83 -9.25 3.69 -4.91
N PHE A 84 -8.33 4.49 -5.40
CA PHE A 84 -8.57 5.93 -5.66
C PHE A 84 -9.60 6.20 -6.75
N ASN A 85 -9.99 5.20 -7.54
CA ASN A 85 -11.06 5.36 -8.52
C ASN A 85 -12.44 5.47 -7.86
N SER A 86 -12.60 4.92 -6.64
CA SER A 86 -13.80 5.02 -5.81
C SER A 86 -15.11 4.85 -6.61
N VAL A 87 -15.16 3.78 -7.41
CA VAL A 87 -16.18 3.59 -8.46
C VAL A 87 -17.59 3.56 -7.88
N LEU A 88 -17.78 2.92 -6.73
CA LEU A 88 -19.09 2.84 -6.09
C LEU A 88 -19.37 4.06 -5.21
N LEU A 89 -18.45 4.40 -4.30
CA LEU A 89 -18.69 5.46 -3.32
C LEU A 89 -18.78 6.83 -3.97
N GLU A 90 -17.76 7.24 -4.70
CA GLU A 90 -17.73 8.55 -5.33
C GLU A 90 -18.47 8.57 -6.66
N GLY A 91 -18.19 7.56 -7.52
CA GLY A 91 -18.75 7.52 -8.86
C GLY A 91 -20.26 7.24 -8.90
N ILE A 92 -20.76 6.30 -8.10
CA ILE A 92 -22.16 5.89 -8.12
C ILE A 92 -22.96 6.56 -7.00
N MET A 93 -22.46 6.50 -5.77
CA MET A 93 -23.20 7.00 -4.61
C MET A 93 -23.05 8.50 -4.41
N ASN A 94 -22.15 9.16 -5.15
CA ASN A 94 -21.83 10.58 -5.05
C ASN A 94 -21.42 11.02 -3.63
N VAL A 95 -20.73 10.13 -2.90
CA VAL A 95 -20.12 10.46 -1.61
C VAL A 95 -18.80 11.15 -1.89
N PRO A 96 -18.64 12.45 -1.59
CA PRO A 96 -17.45 13.17 -1.96
C PRO A 96 -16.22 12.69 -1.18
N PHE A 97 -15.07 12.65 -1.85
CA PHE A 97 -13.79 12.42 -1.20
C PHE A 97 -13.50 13.55 -0.20
N LYS A 98 -13.14 13.18 1.02
CA LYS A 98 -12.76 14.13 2.06
C LYS A 98 -11.25 14.22 2.16
N SER A 99 -10.70 15.35 1.76
CA SER A 99 -9.27 15.63 1.91
C SER A 99 -8.89 15.90 3.36
N PHE A 100 -7.70 15.47 3.73
CA PHE A 100 -7.05 15.79 5.01
C PHE A 100 -5.88 16.76 4.83
N HIS A 101 -5.72 17.35 3.64
CA HIS A 101 -4.66 18.30 3.36
C HIS A 101 -4.86 19.62 4.12
N VAL A 102 -3.77 20.26 4.53
CA VAL A 102 -3.80 21.50 5.32
C VAL A 102 -4.52 22.65 4.60
N ASN A 103 -4.39 22.75 3.29
CA ASN A 103 -5.04 23.78 2.48
C ASN A 103 -6.58 23.61 2.40
N GLU A 104 -7.08 22.45 2.78
CA GLU A 104 -8.52 22.11 2.78
C GLU A 104 -9.06 21.92 4.20
N GLY A 105 -8.37 22.48 5.19
CA GLY A 105 -8.77 22.43 6.60
C GLY A 105 -8.41 21.13 7.31
N GLY A 106 -7.58 20.29 6.71
CA GLY A 106 -7.00 19.10 7.33
C GLY A 106 -5.70 19.42 8.10
N CYS A 107 -4.94 18.37 8.41
CA CYS A 107 -3.69 18.47 9.16
C CYS A 107 -2.48 17.82 8.46
N LEU A 108 -2.67 17.23 7.27
CA LEU A 108 -1.62 16.58 6.52
C LEU A 108 -1.01 17.54 5.50
N LEU A 109 0.30 17.64 5.50
CA LEU A 109 1.06 18.45 4.54
C LEU A 109 1.40 17.66 3.28
N ASN A 110 1.70 16.37 3.42
CA ASN A 110 2.08 15.50 2.33
C ASN A 110 0.83 14.83 1.73
N GLU A 111 0.62 14.99 0.42
CA GLU A 111 -0.57 14.49 -0.26
C GLU A 111 -0.25 13.58 -1.45
N THR A 112 1.03 13.42 -1.79
CA THR A 112 1.46 12.67 -2.96
C THR A 112 2.53 11.66 -2.60
N ALA A 113 2.55 10.54 -3.33
CA ALA A 113 3.63 9.58 -3.24
C ALA A 113 4.15 9.20 -4.63
N PHE A 114 5.46 9.23 -4.79
CA PHE A 114 6.16 8.66 -5.94
C PHE A 114 6.74 7.31 -5.54
N THR A 115 6.45 6.24 -6.27
CA THR A 115 6.81 4.87 -5.87
C THR A 115 7.69 4.18 -6.89
N CYS A 116 8.60 3.34 -6.42
CA CYS A 116 9.42 2.49 -7.27
C CYS A 116 9.70 1.13 -6.64
N HIS A 117 10.15 0.20 -7.47
CA HIS A 117 10.64 -1.10 -7.04
C HIS A 117 12.12 -1.24 -7.40
N MET A 118 12.93 -1.63 -6.42
CA MET A 118 14.36 -1.85 -6.59
C MET A 118 14.66 -3.35 -6.43
N PRO A 119 15.17 -4.03 -7.45
CA PRO A 119 15.64 -5.40 -7.30
C PRO A 119 16.82 -5.45 -6.33
N HIS A 120 16.95 -6.51 -5.56
CA HIS A 120 18.13 -6.74 -4.75
C HIS A 120 19.27 -7.30 -5.60
N GLU A 121 20.46 -6.75 -5.44
CA GLU A 121 21.70 -7.29 -6.03
C GLU A 121 22.28 -8.38 -5.11
N GLN A 122 22.20 -8.17 -3.79
CA GLN A 122 22.71 -9.04 -2.74
C GLN A 122 21.66 -9.25 -1.63
N PRO A 123 20.64 -10.08 -1.87
CA PRO A 123 19.52 -10.24 -0.94
C PRO A 123 19.93 -10.61 0.50
N GLU A 124 21.01 -11.36 0.66
CA GLU A 124 21.54 -11.79 1.96
C GLU A 124 22.05 -10.63 2.83
N ILE A 125 22.35 -9.49 2.24
CA ILE A 125 22.80 -8.28 2.93
C ILE A 125 21.68 -7.22 2.96
N GLU A 126 20.95 -7.08 1.86
CA GLU A 126 19.99 -6.01 1.66
C GLU A 126 18.66 -6.26 2.37
N VAL A 127 18.22 -7.53 2.50
CA VAL A 127 16.95 -7.85 3.13
C VAL A 127 17.05 -7.67 4.64
N THR A 128 16.27 -6.71 5.15
CA THR A 128 16.14 -6.46 6.58
C THR A 128 14.74 -6.87 7.07
N ASN A 129 14.61 -7.05 8.37
CA ASN A 129 13.34 -7.43 9.00
C ASN A 129 12.50 -6.23 9.44
N THR A 130 12.81 -5.04 8.95
CA THR A 130 12.10 -3.81 9.29
C THR A 130 11.73 -3.01 8.04
N THR A 131 10.61 -2.30 8.09
CA THR A 131 10.37 -1.18 7.16
C THR A 131 11.16 0.03 7.67
N THR A 132 11.96 0.61 6.82
CA THR A 132 12.70 1.83 7.15
C THR A 132 11.91 3.04 6.66
N CYS A 133 11.75 4.04 7.53
CA CYS A 133 11.21 5.35 7.17
C CYS A 133 12.30 6.40 7.37
N SER A 134 12.67 7.09 6.30
CA SER A 134 13.73 8.10 6.31
C SER A 134 13.16 9.47 5.96
N ALA A 135 13.36 10.44 6.82
CA ALA A 135 13.05 11.84 6.50
C ALA A 135 14.05 12.36 5.46
N ILE A 136 13.53 13.09 4.49
CA ILE A 136 14.31 13.89 3.52
C ILE A 136 13.68 15.29 3.44
N ASP A 137 14.30 16.21 2.72
CA ASP A 137 14.03 17.65 2.83
C ASP A 137 12.54 18.03 2.66
N ASN A 138 11.84 17.41 1.73
CA ASN A 138 10.46 17.77 1.39
C ASN A 138 9.42 16.68 1.72
N GLY A 139 9.79 15.71 2.57
CA GLY A 139 8.91 14.61 2.95
C GLY A 139 9.66 13.44 3.57
N TRP A 140 9.25 12.22 3.26
CA TRP A 140 9.89 11.02 3.80
C TRP A 140 9.77 9.83 2.84
N VAL A 141 10.74 8.94 2.90
CA VAL A 141 10.80 7.73 2.07
C VAL A 141 10.54 6.51 2.94
N TRP A 142 9.58 5.67 2.54
CA TRP A 142 9.51 4.30 3.07
C TRP A 142 10.34 3.36 2.22
N ASP A 143 10.89 2.36 2.85
CA ASP A 143 11.67 1.29 2.24
C ASP A 143 11.30 -0.03 2.87
N LEU A 144 10.53 -0.84 2.14
CA LEU A 144 10.00 -2.13 2.55
C LEU A 144 10.72 -3.23 1.80
N GLN A 145 11.39 -4.10 2.56
CA GLN A 145 12.19 -5.19 2.01
C GLN A 145 11.33 -6.42 1.76
N LEU A 146 11.31 -6.90 0.53
CA LEU A 146 10.81 -8.22 0.14
C LEU A 146 11.98 -9.10 -0.26
N LEU A 147 11.76 -10.40 -0.43
CA LEU A 147 12.84 -11.36 -0.67
C LEU A 147 13.68 -11.07 -1.94
N LYS A 148 13.05 -10.53 -3.00
CA LYS A 148 13.72 -10.30 -4.29
C LYS A 148 13.84 -8.83 -4.68
N ARG A 149 13.19 -7.95 -3.95
CA ARG A 149 13.14 -6.52 -4.24
C ARG A 149 12.76 -5.73 -3.02
N SER A 150 13.07 -4.46 -3.00
CA SER A 150 12.43 -3.51 -2.10
C SER A 150 11.31 -2.74 -2.82
N GLY A 151 10.27 -2.40 -2.07
CA GLY A 151 9.29 -1.39 -2.45
C GLY A 151 9.65 -0.09 -1.76
N CYS A 152 9.98 0.92 -2.52
CA CYS A 152 10.29 2.24 -2.01
C CYS A 152 9.24 3.25 -2.45
N GLY A 153 8.99 4.24 -1.60
CA GLY A 153 8.15 5.36 -2.02
C GLY A 153 8.45 6.61 -1.23
N TYR A 154 8.38 7.71 -1.94
CA TYR A 154 8.61 9.05 -1.43
C TYR A 154 7.28 9.76 -1.25
N VAL A 155 6.88 9.98 0.00
CA VAL A 155 5.70 10.76 0.37
C VAL A 155 6.14 12.20 0.54
N HIS A 156 5.52 13.10 -0.21
CA HIS A 156 5.95 14.49 -0.28
C HIS A 156 4.78 15.46 -0.45
N SER A 157 5.05 16.73 -0.22
CA SER A 157 4.16 17.83 -0.58
C SER A 157 4.51 18.36 -1.96
N LYS A 158 3.51 18.51 -2.83
CA LYS A 158 3.65 19.16 -4.16
C LYS A 158 4.12 20.60 -4.07
N ASP A 159 3.82 21.28 -2.96
CA ASP A 159 4.19 22.68 -2.76
C ASP A 159 5.72 22.82 -2.61
N PHE A 160 6.38 21.83 -2.02
CA PHE A 160 7.80 21.87 -1.68
C PHE A 160 8.67 21.01 -2.61
N ALA A 161 8.28 19.75 -2.87
CA ALA A 161 9.03 18.87 -3.75
C ALA A 161 8.72 19.20 -5.23
N LYS A 162 9.66 19.89 -5.87
CA LYS A 162 9.49 20.28 -7.29
C LYS A 162 9.98 19.21 -8.26
N HIS A 163 10.90 18.36 -7.82
CA HIS A 163 11.51 17.27 -8.60
C HIS A 163 11.55 15.98 -7.79
N PRO A 164 10.37 15.42 -7.40
CA PRO A 164 10.30 14.28 -6.48
C PRO A 164 10.99 13.02 -6.99
N GLU A 165 11.02 12.81 -8.31
CA GLU A 165 11.72 11.69 -8.93
C GLU A 165 13.23 11.78 -8.68
N GLU A 166 13.80 12.95 -8.86
CA GLU A 166 15.23 13.21 -8.65
C GLU A 166 15.59 13.11 -7.16
N GLU A 167 14.76 13.65 -6.28
CA GLU A 167 14.95 13.58 -4.82
C GLU A 167 14.95 12.10 -4.35
N LEU A 168 14.01 11.29 -4.85
CA LEU A 168 13.99 9.86 -4.57
C LEU A 168 15.20 9.15 -5.16
N TYR A 169 15.58 9.46 -6.40
CA TYR A 169 16.76 8.88 -7.04
C TYR A 169 18.04 9.15 -6.25
N GLN A 170 18.26 10.38 -5.82
CA GLN A 170 19.43 10.75 -5.00
C GLN A 170 19.44 10.01 -3.65
N TYR A 171 18.27 9.86 -3.02
CA TYR A 171 18.13 9.04 -1.82
C TYR A 171 18.56 7.59 -2.07
N LEU A 172 18.07 6.97 -3.16
CA LEU A 172 18.38 5.58 -3.51
C LEU A 172 19.86 5.36 -3.84
N VAL A 173 20.48 6.29 -4.58
CA VAL A 173 21.92 6.26 -4.86
C VAL A 173 22.74 6.33 -3.57
N LYS A 174 22.40 7.23 -2.68
CA LYS A 174 23.07 7.36 -1.36
C LYS A 174 22.90 6.11 -0.51
N ARG A 175 21.72 5.50 -0.56
CA ARG A 175 21.42 4.24 0.13
C ARG A 175 22.24 3.07 -0.43
N SER A 176 22.27 2.89 -1.77
CA SER A 176 23.05 1.83 -2.42
C SER A 176 24.54 1.91 -2.13
N GLY A 177 25.07 3.11 -1.95
CA GLY A 177 26.45 3.34 -1.54
C GLY A 177 26.79 2.88 -0.12
N LYS A 178 25.81 2.64 0.74
CA LYS A 178 26.03 2.12 2.11
C LYS A 178 26.28 0.61 2.16
N TYR A 179 25.99 -0.10 1.09
CA TYR A 179 26.16 -1.55 0.98
C TYR A 179 27.33 -1.97 0.08
N ARG A 180 28.12 -0.99 -0.41
CA ARG A 180 29.33 -1.22 -1.21
C ARG A 180 30.60 -1.19 -0.36
#